data_e920065954ccd3118ca9e92a86a8d41f
#
_entry.id   e920065954ccd3118ca9e92a86a8d41f
#
_cell.length_a   1.000
_cell.length_b   1.000
_cell.length_c   1.000
_cell.angle_alpha   90.00
_cell.angle_beta   90.00
_cell.angle_gamma   90.00
#
_symmetry.space_group_name_H-M   'P 1'
#
loop_
_entity.id
_entity.type
_entity.pdbx_description
1 polymer ?
#
loop_
_entity_poly.entity_id
_entity_poly.type
_entity_poly.pdbx_seq_one_letter_code
_entity_poly.pdbx_strand_id
1 'polypeptide(L)'
;KSKLEHPKSFLIIRSEEVTSSFENKPVHINVTNIKEKIEPFKGNSVYEVMQQTLDAVNAQRKKFNISMFAHINHPNFGYGINVEDLKKLNGERFFELYNGHPAVHNEGDDMHIDLETMWDLINISYYNDRKPLLLGIATDDSHNYHVKSINYSNTGRGWVMVNSQKIETASLIEAMETGDFYSSSGVLLKNVYHSKEKLFIEIEPKEGIVYEIIFMGYRKGSHNIEELKRVKGTSSDYTFQENDLFVRAKINSNDLKENPYRVGETKQAWVQPVVVKNK
;
A
#
# COMPACT_ATOMS: atom_id res chain seq x y z
N LYS A 1 1.68 20.59 17.07
CA LYS A 1 1.11 19.23 17.20
C LYS A 1 -0.03 19.21 18.21
N SER A 2 0.22 19.49 19.48
CA SER A 2 -0.78 19.42 20.57
C SER A 2 -2.03 20.28 20.39
N LYS A 3 -1.96 21.40 19.64
CA LYS A 3 -3.11 22.30 19.39
C LYS A 3 -4.10 21.76 18.35
N LEU A 4 -3.68 20.81 17.53
CA LEU A 4 -4.47 20.25 16.43
C LEU A 4 -4.97 18.82 16.75
N GLU A 5 -4.34 18.15 17.68
CA GLU A 5 -4.72 16.78 18.06
C GLU A 5 -6.00 16.77 18.91
N HIS A 6 -6.87 15.83 18.57
CA HIS A 6 -8.06 15.48 19.35
C HIS A 6 -7.96 14.01 19.72
N PRO A 7 -7.55 13.64 20.95
CA PRO A 7 -7.16 12.27 21.31
C PRO A 7 -8.17 11.17 21.02
N LYS A 8 -9.45 11.53 20.87
CA LYS A 8 -10.53 10.57 20.55
C LYS A 8 -10.94 10.53 19.09
N SER A 9 -10.44 11.43 18.25
CA SER A 9 -10.89 11.55 16.85
C SER A 9 -9.81 11.92 15.85
N PHE A 10 -8.69 12.48 16.27
CA PHE A 10 -7.64 12.95 15.38
C PHE A 10 -6.26 12.89 16.04
N LEU A 11 -5.34 12.15 15.42
CA LEU A 11 -3.97 11.98 15.89
C LEU A 11 -2.98 12.41 14.80
N ILE A 12 -1.96 13.18 15.19
CA ILE A 12 -0.83 13.54 14.32
C ILE A 12 0.39 12.72 14.69
N ILE A 13 0.82 11.82 13.81
CA ILE A 13 2.01 11.01 13.99
C ILE A 13 3.20 11.71 13.35
N ARG A 14 4.30 11.87 14.11
CA ARG A 14 5.53 12.46 13.59
C ARG A 14 6.15 11.50 12.56
N SER A 15 6.35 12.00 11.36
CA SER A 15 6.85 11.21 10.23
C SER A 15 7.80 12.06 9.39
N GLU A 16 8.58 11.43 8.54
CA GLU A 16 9.37 12.12 7.52
C GLU A 16 9.46 11.30 6.24
N GLU A 17 9.66 11.96 5.14
CA GLU A 17 10.09 11.35 3.89
C GLU A 17 11.60 11.49 3.76
N VAL A 18 12.30 10.35 3.76
CA VAL A 18 13.74 10.30 3.50
C VAL A 18 13.94 10.33 1.99
N THR A 19 14.21 11.52 1.47
CA THR A 19 14.37 11.79 0.04
C THR A 19 15.81 11.60 -0.37
N SER A 20 16.09 10.52 -1.09
CA SER A 20 17.41 10.15 -1.59
C SER A 20 17.37 9.85 -3.09
N SER A 21 18.50 9.47 -3.64
CA SER A 21 18.63 9.03 -5.03
C SER A 21 19.88 8.16 -5.22
N PHE A 22 19.84 7.34 -6.26
CA PHE A 22 21.03 6.71 -6.83
C PHE A 22 21.16 7.16 -8.28
N GLU A 23 22.26 7.84 -8.62
CA GLU A 23 22.39 8.53 -9.92
C GLU A 23 21.19 9.49 -10.12
N ASN A 24 20.44 9.34 -11.22
CA ASN A 24 19.25 10.12 -11.54
C ASN A 24 17.93 9.43 -11.11
N LYS A 25 18.00 8.32 -10.38
CA LYS A 25 16.85 7.55 -9.94
C LYS A 25 16.41 8.01 -8.56
N PRO A 26 15.21 8.55 -8.40
CA PRO A 26 14.69 8.91 -7.08
C PRO A 26 14.45 7.67 -6.23
N VAL A 27 14.80 7.76 -4.94
CA VAL A 27 14.60 6.72 -3.93
C VAL A 27 14.06 7.38 -2.68
N HIS A 28 12.75 7.33 -2.51
CA HIS A 28 12.05 7.97 -1.39
C HIS A 28 11.44 6.90 -0.48
N ILE A 29 11.57 7.11 0.81
CA ILE A 29 11.02 6.22 1.84
C ILE A 29 10.40 7.07 2.94
N ASN A 30 9.11 6.88 3.17
CA ASN A 30 8.43 7.48 4.31
C ASN A 30 8.64 6.65 5.58
N VAL A 31 8.90 7.36 6.67
CA VAL A 31 9.06 6.74 7.99
C VAL A 31 8.02 7.29 8.95
N THR A 32 7.18 6.43 9.48
CA THR A 32 6.10 6.79 10.39
C THR A 32 6.48 6.54 11.84
N ASN A 33 6.19 7.52 12.71
CA ASN A 33 6.50 7.57 14.15
C ASN A 33 8.00 7.71 14.48
N ILE A 34 8.72 8.46 13.66
CA ILE A 34 10.15 8.71 13.82
C ILE A 34 10.48 9.49 15.11
N LYS A 35 11.59 9.17 15.77
CA LYS A 35 12.11 9.91 16.93
C LYS A 35 13.26 10.83 16.57
N GLU A 36 14.20 10.32 15.79
CA GLU A 36 15.37 11.06 15.32
C GLU A 36 15.30 11.13 13.79
N LYS A 37 15.73 12.26 13.22
CA LYS A 37 15.84 12.42 11.77
C LYS A 37 16.75 11.34 11.18
N ILE A 38 16.39 10.81 10.02
CA ILE A 38 17.22 9.93 9.23
C ILE A 38 17.76 10.72 8.04
N GLU A 39 19.07 10.95 8.01
CA GLU A 39 19.69 11.60 6.87
C GLU A 39 19.66 10.70 5.65
N PRO A 40 19.44 11.25 4.44
CA PRO A 40 19.43 10.48 3.21
C PRO A 40 20.76 9.74 2.97
N PHE A 41 20.69 8.45 2.74
CA PHE A 41 21.86 7.63 2.46
C PHE A 41 22.30 7.75 1.00
N LYS A 42 23.61 7.55 0.79
CA LYS A 42 24.20 7.29 -0.51
C LYS A 42 24.60 5.82 -0.59
N GLY A 43 24.52 5.23 -1.77
CA GLY A 43 24.89 3.83 -2.00
C GLY A 43 25.44 3.64 -3.41
N ASN A 44 25.77 2.39 -3.73
CA ASN A 44 26.26 1.99 -5.05
C ASN A 44 25.13 1.39 -5.93
N SER A 45 23.91 1.39 -5.42
CA SER A 45 22.71 0.93 -6.13
C SER A 45 21.45 1.49 -5.46
N VAL A 46 20.31 1.46 -6.18
CA VAL A 46 18.97 1.75 -5.64
C VAL A 46 18.67 0.86 -4.44
N TYR A 47 18.95 -0.44 -4.55
CA TYR A 47 18.80 -1.40 -3.45
C TYR A 47 19.56 -0.97 -2.18
N GLU A 48 20.85 -0.62 -2.32
CA GLU A 48 21.66 -0.21 -1.16
C GLU A 48 21.11 1.03 -0.46
N VAL A 49 20.67 2.04 -1.22
CA VAL A 49 20.08 3.27 -0.66
C VAL A 49 18.80 2.94 0.13
N MET A 50 17.93 2.09 -0.43
CA MET A 50 16.71 1.65 0.27
C MET A 50 17.05 0.86 1.53
N GLN A 51 17.93 -0.14 1.43
CA GLN A 51 18.24 -1.04 2.55
C GLN A 51 18.86 -0.27 3.73
N GLN A 52 19.78 0.66 3.47
CA GLN A 52 20.39 1.49 4.53
C GLN A 52 19.33 2.32 5.27
N THR A 53 18.34 2.86 4.56
CA THR A 53 17.23 3.60 5.19
C THR A 53 16.37 2.68 6.07
N LEU A 54 16.03 1.48 5.57
CA LEU A 54 15.26 0.49 6.34
C LEU A 54 16.03 0.01 7.58
N ASP A 55 17.34 -0.19 7.47
CA ASP A 55 18.20 -0.58 8.59
C ASP A 55 18.25 0.51 9.66
N ALA A 56 18.31 1.80 9.26
CA ALA A 56 18.25 2.94 10.19
C ALA A 56 16.90 3.01 10.91
N VAL A 57 15.79 2.74 10.22
CA VAL A 57 14.44 2.65 10.83
C VAL A 57 14.39 1.54 11.86
N ASN A 58 14.86 0.34 11.50
CA ASN A 58 14.90 -0.80 12.40
C ASN A 58 15.82 -0.56 13.63
N ALA A 59 16.94 0.12 13.42
CA ALA A 59 17.82 0.54 14.52
C ALA A 59 17.13 1.51 15.48
N GLN A 60 16.35 2.49 14.98
CA GLN A 60 15.55 3.38 15.82
C GLN A 60 14.43 2.64 16.56
N ARG A 61 13.70 1.75 15.88
CA ARG A 61 12.68 0.88 16.53
C ARG A 61 13.27 0.18 17.76
N LYS A 62 14.41 -0.44 17.58
CA LYS A 62 15.12 -1.17 18.65
C LYS A 62 15.63 -0.22 19.74
N LYS A 63 16.29 0.88 19.35
CA LYS A 63 16.89 1.88 20.28
C LYS A 63 15.86 2.48 21.21
N PHE A 64 14.69 2.85 20.69
CA PHE A 64 13.66 3.53 21.45
C PHE A 64 12.54 2.62 21.96
N ASN A 65 12.57 1.35 21.58
CA ASN A 65 11.52 0.36 21.88
C ASN A 65 10.12 0.88 21.56
N ILE A 66 9.92 1.35 20.30
CA ILE A 66 8.66 1.92 19.82
C ILE A 66 8.20 1.26 18.53
N SER A 67 6.88 1.27 18.31
CA SER A 67 6.29 0.95 17.02
C SER A 67 6.64 2.04 16.02
N MET A 68 7.22 1.66 14.89
CA MET A 68 7.63 2.52 13.79
C MET A 68 7.67 1.68 12.52
N PHE A 69 7.28 2.21 11.39
CA PHE A 69 7.44 1.53 10.13
C PHE A 69 7.91 2.46 9.02
N ALA A 70 8.49 1.86 7.99
CA ALA A 70 8.81 2.52 6.74
C ALA A 70 7.93 1.99 5.62
N HIS A 71 7.67 2.79 4.58
CA HIS A 71 7.14 2.31 3.32
C HIS A 71 7.94 2.86 2.14
N ILE A 72 8.04 2.02 1.10
CA ILE A 72 8.67 2.41 -0.16
C ILE A 72 7.70 3.28 -0.94
N ASN A 73 8.10 4.53 -1.22
CA ASN A 73 7.28 5.48 -1.96
C ASN A 73 7.32 5.19 -3.46
N HIS A 74 6.22 5.42 -4.14
CA HIS A 74 6.00 5.62 -5.57
C HIS A 74 7.12 5.08 -6.50
N PRO A 75 7.37 3.77 -6.61
CA PRO A 75 8.49 3.22 -7.39
C PRO A 75 8.55 3.70 -8.84
N ASN A 76 7.39 3.94 -9.46
CA ASN A 76 7.27 4.44 -10.82
C ASN A 76 7.46 5.97 -10.96
N PHE A 77 7.75 6.70 -9.89
CA PHE A 77 8.18 8.08 -9.99
C PHE A 77 9.57 8.14 -10.64
N GLY A 78 9.64 8.71 -11.85
CA GLY A 78 10.85 8.66 -12.66
C GLY A 78 11.36 7.24 -12.94
N TYR A 79 10.53 6.20 -12.71
CA TYR A 79 10.89 4.79 -12.81
C TYR A 79 12.17 4.43 -12.04
N GLY A 80 12.31 5.07 -10.87
CA GLY A 80 13.54 5.00 -10.06
C GLY A 80 13.79 3.65 -9.43
N ILE A 81 12.74 2.95 -9.03
CA ILE A 81 12.81 1.68 -8.31
C ILE A 81 12.13 0.58 -9.14
N ASN A 82 12.79 -0.56 -9.30
CA ASN A 82 12.27 -1.68 -10.07
C ASN A 82 12.02 -2.93 -9.19
N VAL A 83 11.35 -3.93 -9.75
CA VAL A 83 11.00 -5.17 -9.06
C VAL A 83 12.24 -5.88 -8.51
N GLU A 84 13.35 -5.92 -9.28
CA GLU A 84 14.55 -6.66 -8.90
C GLU A 84 15.29 -5.99 -7.72
N ASP A 85 15.17 -4.67 -7.57
CA ASP A 85 15.68 -3.96 -6.39
C ASP A 85 14.85 -4.31 -5.15
N LEU A 86 13.52 -4.34 -5.30
CA LEU A 86 12.57 -4.60 -4.22
C LEU A 86 12.62 -6.04 -3.71
N LYS A 87 12.76 -7.03 -4.60
CA LYS A 87 12.89 -8.46 -4.21
C LYS A 87 14.05 -8.74 -3.26
N LYS A 88 15.10 -7.93 -3.32
CA LYS A 88 16.30 -8.09 -2.48
C LYS A 88 16.14 -7.55 -1.06
N LEU A 89 15.20 -6.63 -0.85
CA LEU A 89 15.02 -5.93 0.42
C LEU A 89 14.67 -6.87 1.56
N ASN A 90 15.07 -6.46 2.76
CA ASN A 90 14.74 -7.13 4.00
C ASN A 90 14.26 -6.12 5.03
N GLY A 91 13.21 -6.49 5.77
CA GLY A 91 12.72 -5.70 6.89
C GLY A 91 11.68 -4.65 6.56
N GLU A 92 11.33 -4.46 5.28
CA GLU A 92 10.15 -3.67 4.93
C GLU A 92 8.88 -4.50 4.97
N ARG A 93 7.75 -3.78 5.10
CA ARG A 93 6.42 -4.38 5.12
C ARG A 93 5.44 -3.67 4.20
N PHE A 94 5.78 -2.46 3.74
CA PHE A 94 4.83 -1.58 3.08
C PHE A 94 5.38 -1.00 1.78
N PHE A 95 4.50 -0.89 0.81
CA PHE A 95 4.78 -0.50 -0.55
C PHE A 95 3.63 0.37 -1.08
N GLU A 96 3.91 1.51 -1.71
CA GLU A 96 2.88 2.30 -2.36
C GLU A 96 2.42 1.65 -3.66
N LEU A 97 1.25 1.02 -3.61
CA LEU A 97 0.58 0.47 -4.79
C LEU A 97 -0.25 1.51 -5.56
N TYR A 98 -0.53 2.64 -4.91
CA TYR A 98 -1.22 3.79 -5.47
C TYR A 98 -0.69 5.07 -4.82
N ASN A 99 -0.33 6.04 -5.66
CA ASN A 99 0.06 7.37 -5.23
C ASN A 99 -0.73 8.41 -6.03
N GLY A 100 -1.34 9.40 -5.35
CA GLY A 100 -2.17 10.44 -5.97
C GLY A 100 -1.41 11.58 -6.64
N HIS A 101 -0.08 11.55 -6.66
CA HIS A 101 0.73 12.56 -7.32
C HIS A 101 0.72 12.38 -8.85
N PRO A 102 0.48 13.44 -9.66
CA PRO A 102 0.30 13.31 -11.11
C PRO A 102 1.56 12.88 -11.88
N ALA A 103 2.75 13.00 -11.28
CA ALA A 103 4.00 12.54 -11.88
C ALA A 103 4.36 11.09 -11.50
N VAL A 104 3.52 10.42 -10.71
CA VAL A 104 3.69 8.99 -10.44
C VAL A 104 2.90 8.19 -11.47
N HIS A 105 3.59 7.34 -12.21
CA HIS A 105 3.01 6.51 -13.25
C HIS A 105 2.45 5.21 -12.66
N ASN A 106 1.34 5.29 -11.89
CA ASN A 106 0.74 4.12 -11.23
C ASN A 106 0.44 2.98 -12.22
N GLU A 107 -0.02 3.33 -13.43
CA GLU A 107 -0.39 2.38 -14.49
C GLU A 107 0.79 1.90 -15.33
N GLY A 108 2.01 2.39 -15.06
CA GLY A 108 3.16 2.11 -15.90
C GLY A 108 3.06 2.74 -17.30
N ASP A 109 3.77 2.18 -18.26
CA ASP A 109 3.73 2.52 -19.68
C ASP A 109 4.11 1.29 -20.54
N ASP A 110 4.32 1.48 -21.85
CA ASP A 110 4.68 0.38 -22.77
C ASP A 110 5.98 -0.36 -22.40
N MET A 111 6.85 0.23 -21.56
CA MET A 111 8.14 -0.34 -21.15
C MET A 111 8.19 -0.68 -19.65
N HIS A 112 7.25 -0.17 -18.86
CA HIS A 112 7.27 -0.31 -17.41
C HIS A 112 5.92 -0.82 -16.90
N ILE A 113 5.96 -1.81 -16.03
CA ILE A 113 4.78 -2.41 -15.43
C ILE A 113 4.09 -1.43 -14.47
N ASP A 114 2.79 -1.61 -14.29
CA ASP A 114 2.00 -0.90 -13.28
C ASP A 114 2.38 -1.32 -11.83
N LEU A 115 2.02 -0.49 -10.86
CA LEU A 115 2.37 -0.73 -9.46
C LEU A 115 1.66 -1.95 -8.86
N GLU A 116 0.45 -2.30 -9.29
CA GLU A 116 -0.22 -3.52 -8.82
C GLU A 116 0.50 -4.77 -9.31
N THR A 117 0.88 -4.84 -10.58
CA THR A 117 1.69 -5.93 -11.13
C THR A 117 3.04 -6.02 -10.43
N MET A 118 3.68 -4.87 -10.14
CA MET A 118 4.93 -4.83 -9.37
C MET A 118 4.73 -5.43 -7.98
N TRP A 119 3.69 -5.03 -7.27
CA TRP A 119 3.32 -5.56 -5.95
C TRP A 119 3.12 -7.07 -5.96
N ASP A 120 2.41 -7.58 -6.97
CA ASP A 120 2.15 -9.00 -7.15
C ASP A 120 3.43 -9.80 -7.38
N LEU A 121 4.31 -9.34 -8.27
CA LEU A 121 5.59 -10.01 -8.57
C LEU A 121 6.54 -10.05 -7.36
N ILE A 122 6.56 -8.98 -6.56
CA ILE A 122 7.33 -8.94 -5.32
C ILE A 122 6.77 -9.96 -4.33
N ASN A 123 5.43 -10.00 -4.16
CA ASN A 123 4.79 -10.91 -3.23
C ASN A 123 4.93 -12.38 -3.62
N ILE A 124 4.96 -12.70 -4.90
CA ILE A 124 5.32 -14.05 -5.38
C ILE A 124 6.74 -14.40 -4.95
N SER A 125 7.70 -13.50 -5.15
CA SER A 125 9.10 -13.73 -4.72
C SER A 125 9.19 -13.88 -3.20
N TYR A 126 8.55 -12.99 -2.45
CA TYR A 126 8.57 -13.01 -0.99
C TYR A 126 7.95 -14.29 -0.42
N TYR A 127 6.82 -14.73 -0.99
CA TYR A 127 6.21 -16.00 -0.60
C TYR A 127 7.16 -17.19 -0.81
N ASN A 128 7.80 -17.26 -1.98
CA ASN A 128 8.75 -18.33 -2.32
C ASN A 128 9.99 -18.30 -1.43
N ASP A 129 10.46 -17.12 -1.06
CA ASP A 129 11.61 -16.90 -0.17
C ASP A 129 11.23 -16.99 1.33
N ARG A 130 9.96 -17.30 1.64
CA ARG A 130 9.42 -17.34 3.01
C ARG A 130 9.56 -16.01 3.78
N LYS A 131 9.61 -14.92 3.07
CA LYS A 131 9.52 -13.56 3.64
C LYS A 131 8.06 -13.22 3.94
N PRO A 132 7.79 -12.34 4.91
CA PRO A 132 6.46 -11.77 5.09
C PRO A 132 6.02 -11.04 3.82
N LEU A 133 4.74 -11.20 3.42
CA LEU A 133 4.21 -10.50 2.24
C LEU A 133 4.23 -8.99 2.45
N LEU A 134 4.52 -8.28 1.38
CA LEU A 134 4.49 -6.83 1.31
C LEU A 134 3.05 -6.33 1.27
N LEU A 135 2.73 -5.39 2.15
CA LEU A 135 1.40 -4.81 2.26
C LEU A 135 1.31 -3.54 1.41
N GLY A 136 0.23 -3.43 0.63
CA GLY A 136 0.04 -2.32 -0.29
C GLY A 136 -0.67 -1.14 0.39
N ILE A 137 -0.12 0.07 0.26
CA ILE A 137 -0.73 1.29 0.75
C ILE A 137 -1.08 2.25 -0.39
N ALA A 138 -2.12 3.05 -0.17
CA ALA A 138 -2.49 4.16 -1.03
C ALA A 138 -2.18 5.47 -0.31
N THR A 139 -1.61 6.43 -1.04
CA THR A 139 -1.25 7.75 -0.54
C THR A 139 -1.69 8.84 -1.52
N ASP A 140 -1.69 10.08 -1.07
CA ASP A 140 -1.93 11.23 -1.96
C ASP A 140 -0.68 12.04 -2.28
N ASP A 141 0.40 11.86 -1.51
CA ASP A 141 1.69 12.56 -1.70
C ASP A 141 1.48 14.07 -1.92
N SER A 142 0.71 14.68 -1.01
CA SER A 142 0.11 16.00 -1.20
C SER A 142 1.10 17.14 -1.03
N HIS A 143 1.22 17.98 -2.05
CA HIS A 143 2.05 19.19 -2.07
C HIS A 143 1.25 20.48 -2.34
N ASN A 144 -0.01 20.37 -2.79
CA ASN A 144 -0.85 21.48 -3.19
C ASN A 144 -2.20 21.45 -2.46
N TYR A 145 -2.41 22.43 -1.57
CA TYR A 145 -3.53 22.42 -0.62
C TYR A 145 -4.66 23.39 -0.95
N HIS A 146 -4.43 24.40 -1.81
CA HIS A 146 -5.36 25.49 -2.03
C HIS A 146 -6.12 25.41 -3.35
N VAL A 147 -5.51 24.88 -4.39
CA VAL A 147 -6.11 24.79 -5.73
C VAL A 147 -6.16 23.33 -6.16
N LYS A 148 -7.37 22.85 -6.50
CA LYS A 148 -7.56 21.51 -7.04
C LYS A 148 -7.33 21.52 -8.54
N SER A 149 -6.47 20.62 -9.01
CA SER A 149 -6.16 20.45 -10.44
C SER A 149 -5.56 19.06 -10.68
N ILE A 150 -5.82 18.48 -11.83
CA ILE A 150 -5.19 17.22 -12.26
C ILE A 150 -3.65 17.32 -12.33
N ASN A 151 -3.13 18.54 -12.52
CA ASN A 151 -1.68 18.80 -12.62
C ASN A 151 -1.01 19.03 -11.26
N TYR A 152 -1.78 19.03 -10.17
CA TYR A 152 -1.30 19.28 -8.82
C TYR A 152 -1.42 18.03 -7.97
N SER A 153 -0.50 17.86 -7.02
CA SER A 153 -0.60 16.82 -6.01
C SER A 153 -1.52 17.28 -4.89
N ASN A 154 -2.78 16.91 -4.95
CA ASN A 154 -3.82 17.35 -4.03
C ASN A 154 -4.13 16.30 -2.96
N THR A 155 -4.52 16.80 -1.78
CA THR A 155 -4.93 16.00 -0.63
C THR A 155 -6.20 15.17 -0.91
N GLY A 156 -6.27 13.96 -0.34
CA GLY A 156 -7.47 13.13 -0.35
C GLY A 156 -7.65 12.30 -1.61
N ARG A 157 -6.57 11.99 -2.31
CA ARG A 157 -6.57 11.12 -3.50
C ARG A 157 -6.37 9.66 -3.16
N GLY A 158 -5.64 9.37 -2.09
CA GLY A 158 -5.37 8.02 -1.62
C GLY A 158 -5.15 8.00 -0.11
N TRP A 159 -5.59 6.94 0.55
CA TRP A 159 -5.44 6.73 1.99
C TRP A 159 -5.57 5.26 2.37
N VAL A 160 -5.28 4.96 3.62
CA VAL A 160 -5.54 3.65 4.21
C VAL A 160 -6.67 3.74 5.24
N MET A 161 -7.49 2.70 5.32
CA MET A 161 -8.53 2.51 6.34
C MET A 161 -8.06 1.42 7.29
N VAL A 162 -7.71 1.82 8.51
CA VAL A 162 -7.09 0.93 9.51
C VAL A 162 -8.16 0.45 10.51
N ASN A 163 -8.26 -0.86 10.69
CA ASN A 163 -9.12 -1.47 11.69
C ASN A 163 -8.38 -1.53 13.03
N SER A 164 -8.55 -0.50 13.85
CA SER A 164 -7.93 -0.41 15.16
C SER A 164 -8.96 -0.06 16.23
N GLN A 165 -8.82 -0.69 17.40
CA GLN A 165 -9.72 -0.41 18.54
C GLN A 165 -9.46 0.94 19.20
N LYS A 166 -8.26 1.53 18.98
CA LYS A 166 -7.84 2.77 19.61
C LYS A 166 -7.16 3.70 18.61
N ILE A 167 -7.41 4.99 18.75
CA ILE A 167 -6.68 6.04 18.03
C ILE A 167 -5.39 6.36 18.82
N GLU A 168 -4.47 5.40 18.85
CA GLU A 168 -3.15 5.51 19.46
C GLU A 168 -2.10 5.06 18.44
N THR A 169 -0.96 5.75 18.39
CA THR A 169 0.09 5.49 17.40
C THR A 169 0.51 4.01 17.37
N ALA A 170 0.73 3.40 18.52
CA ALA A 170 1.16 2.00 18.61
C ALA A 170 0.07 1.05 18.07
N SER A 171 -1.19 1.25 18.47
CA SER A 171 -2.33 0.41 18.01
C SER A 171 -2.58 0.52 16.52
N LEU A 172 -2.44 1.72 15.95
CA LEU A 172 -2.58 1.93 14.50
C LEU A 172 -1.45 1.24 13.73
N ILE A 173 -0.20 1.39 14.19
CA ILE A 173 0.95 0.74 13.54
C ILE A 173 0.85 -0.79 13.65
N GLU A 174 0.47 -1.32 14.80
CA GLU A 174 0.26 -2.75 15.00
C GLU A 174 -0.80 -3.31 14.05
N ALA A 175 -1.96 -2.65 13.94
CA ALA A 175 -3.00 -3.04 13.00
C ALA A 175 -2.51 -3.01 11.55
N MET A 176 -1.72 -2.01 11.17
CA MET A 176 -1.10 -1.97 9.84
C MET A 176 -0.09 -3.12 9.64
N GLU A 177 0.81 -3.37 10.59
CA GLU A 177 1.81 -4.45 10.50
C GLU A 177 1.18 -5.85 10.44
N THR A 178 -0.02 -6.03 11.01
CA THR A 178 -0.79 -7.30 10.93
C THR A 178 -1.63 -7.42 9.65
N GLY A 179 -1.73 -6.34 8.86
CA GLY A 179 -2.54 -6.29 7.63
C GLY A 179 -4.02 -5.98 7.88
N ASP A 180 -4.38 -5.54 9.09
CA ASP A 180 -5.74 -5.15 9.47
C ASP A 180 -6.09 -3.75 8.92
N PHE A 181 -5.93 -3.59 7.62
CA PHE A 181 -6.27 -2.38 6.90
C PHE A 181 -6.53 -2.68 5.43
N TYR A 182 -7.16 -1.75 4.75
CA TYR A 182 -7.23 -1.73 3.30
C TYR A 182 -6.83 -0.36 2.75
N SER A 183 -6.40 -0.33 1.50
CA SER A 183 -6.05 0.89 0.77
C SER A 183 -7.22 1.35 -0.09
N SER A 184 -7.41 2.65 -0.20
CA SER A 184 -8.52 3.23 -0.95
C SER A 184 -8.12 4.50 -1.69
N SER A 185 -8.69 4.66 -2.87
CA SER A 185 -8.74 5.91 -3.61
C SER A 185 -10.16 6.49 -3.71
N GLY A 186 -11.11 5.97 -2.87
CA GLY A 186 -12.46 6.49 -2.75
C GLY A 186 -13.57 5.47 -2.50
N VAL A 187 -13.33 4.17 -2.70
CA VAL A 187 -14.27 3.11 -2.31
C VAL A 187 -14.14 2.83 -0.82
N LEU A 188 -15.24 2.85 -0.08
CA LEU A 188 -15.29 2.48 1.32
C LEU A 188 -15.82 1.05 1.49
N LEU A 189 -15.16 0.29 2.35
CA LEU A 189 -15.57 -1.06 2.70
C LEU A 189 -16.19 -1.05 4.09
N LYS A 190 -17.38 -1.62 4.20
CA LYS A 190 -18.12 -1.73 5.46
C LYS A 190 -17.53 -2.85 6.33
N ASN A 191 -17.19 -3.97 5.69
CA ASN A 191 -16.54 -5.11 6.34
C ASN A 191 -15.49 -5.72 5.44
N VAL A 192 -14.34 -6.02 6.02
CA VAL A 192 -13.30 -6.88 5.45
C VAL A 192 -12.84 -7.81 6.54
N TYR A 193 -12.93 -9.09 6.33
CA TYR A 193 -12.34 -10.06 7.23
C TYR A 193 -11.89 -11.31 6.49
N HIS A 194 -10.95 -12.00 7.05
CA HIS A 194 -10.55 -13.32 6.59
C HIS A 194 -10.57 -14.34 7.74
N SER A 195 -10.82 -15.57 7.40
CA SER A 195 -10.69 -16.73 8.27
C SER A 195 -9.63 -17.69 7.70
N LYS A 196 -9.52 -18.89 8.26
CA LYS A 196 -8.72 -19.96 7.65
C LYS A 196 -9.32 -20.50 6.33
N GLU A 197 -10.57 -20.16 6.05
CA GLU A 197 -11.33 -20.76 4.96
C GLU A 197 -11.64 -19.77 3.83
N LYS A 198 -11.76 -18.48 4.15
CA LYS A 198 -12.20 -17.48 3.17
C LYS A 198 -11.74 -16.06 3.46
N LEU A 199 -11.77 -15.25 2.40
CA LEU A 199 -11.71 -13.78 2.44
C LEU A 199 -13.10 -13.24 2.10
N PHE A 200 -13.66 -12.37 2.95
CA PHE A 200 -14.98 -11.73 2.77
C PHE A 200 -14.84 -10.22 2.64
N ILE A 201 -15.63 -9.62 1.76
CA ILE A 201 -15.69 -8.19 1.49
C ILE A 201 -17.13 -7.73 1.41
N GLU A 202 -17.45 -6.64 2.11
CA GLU A 202 -18.71 -5.91 2.00
C GLU A 202 -18.39 -4.43 1.79
N ILE A 203 -18.91 -3.86 0.72
CA ILE A 203 -18.72 -2.45 0.34
C ILE A 203 -19.79 -1.62 1.03
N GLU A 204 -19.45 -0.38 1.44
CA GLU A 204 -20.41 0.65 1.79
C GLU A 204 -20.95 1.27 0.49
N PRO A 205 -22.19 0.91 0.06
CA PRO A 205 -22.65 1.26 -1.26
C PRO A 205 -23.07 2.71 -1.36
N LYS A 206 -22.86 3.30 -2.54
CA LYS A 206 -23.47 4.58 -2.93
C LYS A 206 -24.53 4.32 -3.99
N GLU A 207 -25.62 5.09 -3.92
CA GLU A 207 -26.72 5.01 -4.88
C GLU A 207 -26.22 5.28 -6.32
N GLY A 208 -26.65 4.43 -7.26
CA GLY A 208 -26.32 4.53 -8.68
C GLY A 208 -24.92 4.08 -9.05
N ILE A 209 -24.10 3.66 -8.08
CA ILE A 209 -22.73 3.19 -8.37
C ILE A 209 -22.70 1.67 -8.51
N VAL A 210 -22.01 1.23 -9.55
CA VAL A 210 -21.73 -0.18 -9.82
C VAL A 210 -20.35 -0.52 -9.30
N TYR A 211 -20.28 -1.60 -8.53
CA TYR A 211 -19.02 -2.13 -7.98
C TYR A 211 -18.72 -3.51 -8.56
N GLU A 212 -17.42 -3.78 -8.66
CA GLU A 212 -16.89 -5.07 -9.07
C GLU A 212 -15.80 -5.49 -8.07
N ILE A 213 -16.02 -6.65 -7.43
CA ILE A 213 -15.10 -7.27 -6.48
C ILE A 213 -14.31 -8.34 -7.23
N ILE A 214 -12.99 -8.24 -7.24
CA ILE A 214 -12.09 -9.14 -7.94
C ILE A 214 -11.17 -9.78 -6.91
N PHE A 215 -11.29 -11.08 -6.71
CA PHE A 215 -10.35 -11.87 -5.93
C PHE A 215 -9.23 -12.34 -6.84
N MET A 216 -7.99 -12.14 -6.41
CA MET A 216 -6.79 -12.47 -7.14
C MET A 216 -5.86 -13.26 -6.24
N GLY A 217 -5.10 -14.21 -6.76
CA GLY A 217 -4.25 -15.02 -5.92
C GLY A 217 -3.10 -15.68 -6.65
N TYR A 218 -2.11 -16.08 -5.87
CA TYR A 218 -1.00 -16.90 -6.29
C TYR A 218 -1.29 -18.36 -5.98
N ARG A 219 -1.13 -19.23 -6.97
CA ARG A 219 -1.43 -20.64 -6.87
C ARG A 219 -0.21 -21.52 -7.04
N LYS A 220 -0.23 -22.69 -6.43
CA LYS A 220 0.79 -23.70 -6.60
C LYS A 220 0.92 -24.10 -8.08
N GLY A 221 2.15 -23.98 -8.59
CA GLY A 221 2.46 -24.27 -10.00
C GLY A 221 2.24 -23.11 -10.97
N SER A 222 1.69 -21.98 -10.51
CA SER A 222 1.63 -20.75 -11.29
C SER A 222 2.93 -19.94 -11.21
N HIS A 223 3.15 -19.05 -12.17
CA HIS A 223 4.23 -18.06 -12.15
C HIS A 223 3.71 -16.64 -12.00
N ASN A 224 2.39 -16.44 -12.05
CA ASN A 224 1.73 -15.16 -12.01
C ASN A 224 0.55 -15.19 -11.04
N ILE A 225 0.05 -14.00 -10.70
CA ILE A 225 -1.24 -13.85 -10.04
C ILE A 225 -2.35 -14.18 -11.03
N GLU A 226 -3.34 -14.90 -10.56
CA GLU A 226 -4.53 -15.29 -11.32
C GLU A 226 -5.76 -14.58 -10.78
N GLU A 227 -6.68 -14.23 -11.66
CA GLU A 227 -8.02 -13.84 -11.26
C GLU A 227 -8.80 -15.10 -10.83
N LEU A 228 -9.17 -15.16 -9.55
CA LEU A 228 -9.81 -16.33 -8.95
C LEU A 228 -11.34 -16.25 -9.02
N LYS A 229 -11.86 -15.02 -8.83
CA LYS A 229 -13.30 -14.77 -8.84
C LYS A 229 -13.56 -13.29 -9.12
N ARG A 230 -14.56 -13.01 -9.96
CA ARG A 230 -15.05 -11.66 -10.23
C ARG A 230 -16.55 -11.61 -10.03
N VAL A 231 -17.02 -10.62 -9.26
CA VAL A 231 -18.44 -10.45 -8.96
C VAL A 231 -18.84 -8.98 -9.06
N LYS A 232 -19.91 -8.70 -9.78
CA LYS A 232 -20.59 -7.40 -9.72
C LYS A 232 -21.54 -7.42 -8.54
N GLY A 233 -21.41 -6.43 -7.65
CA GLY A 233 -22.24 -6.32 -6.45
C GLY A 233 -21.52 -5.62 -5.31
N THR A 234 -22.18 -5.58 -4.15
CA THR A 234 -21.69 -4.86 -2.96
C THR A 234 -21.12 -5.78 -1.88
N SER A 235 -21.23 -7.09 -2.05
CA SER A 235 -20.60 -8.06 -1.14
C SER A 235 -20.26 -9.36 -1.86
N SER A 236 -19.17 -9.97 -1.46
CA SER A 236 -18.76 -11.31 -1.91
C SER A 236 -17.75 -11.92 -0.96
N ASP A 237 -17.59 -13.24 -1.03
CA ASP A 237 -16.47 -13.94 -0.45
C ASP A 237 -15.76 -14.81 -1.48
N TYR A 238 -14.55 -15.21 -1.15
CA TYR A 238 -13.80 -16.23 -1.86
C TYR A 238 -13.36 -17.31 -0.87
N THR A 239 -13.85 -18.54 -1.07
CA THR A 239 -13.42 -19.71 -0.28
C THR A 239 -12.09 -20.22 -0.84
N PHE A 240 -11.07 -20.27 0.02
CA PHE A 240 -9.72 -20.69 -0.36
C PHE A 240 -9.72 -22.13 -0.87
N GLN A 241 -8.99 -22.35 -1.95
CA GLN A 241 -8.81 -23.66 -2.57
C GLN A 241 -7.48 -24.27 -2.12
N GLU A 242 -7.33 -25.58 -2.24
CA GLU A 242 -6.14 -26.32 -1.80
C GLU A 242 -4.82 -25.85 -2.47
N ASN A 243 -4.92 -25.34 -3.68
CA ASN A 243 -3.76 -24.84 -4.43
C ASN A 243 -3.51 -23.34 -4.26
N ASP A 244 -4.34 -22.62 -3.51
CA ASP A 244 -4.10 -21.20 -3.23
C ASP A 244 -2.96 -21.05 -2.23
N LEU A 245 -2.02 -20.14 -2.51
CA LEU A 245 -0.87 -19.84 -1.66
C LEU A 245 -1.07 -18.53 -0.91
N PHE A 246 -1.52 -17.49 -1.60
CA PHE A 246 -2.08 -16.29 -0.99
C PHE A 246 -3.17 -15.68 -1.89
N VAL A 247 -4.09 -14.94 -1.27
CA VAL A 247 -5.22 -14.30 -1.95
C VAL A 247 -5.35 -12.86 -1.49
N ARG A 248 -5.58 -11.96 -2.42
CA ARG A 248 -5.94 -10.55 -2.19
C ARG A 248 -7.20 -10.19 -2.95
N ALA A 249 -7.70 -8.97 -2.73
CA ALA A 249 -8.80 -8.48 -3.55
C ALA A 249 -8.62 -7.03 -3.98
N LYS A 250 -9.25 -6.70 -5.12
CA LYS A 250 -9.40 -5.35 -5.64
C LYS A 250 -10.88 -5.06 -5.83
N ILE A 251 -11.27 -3.83 -5.54
CA ILE A 251 -12.61 -3.33 -5.77
C ILE A 251 -12.53 -2.19 -6.77
N ASN A 252 -13.20 -2.34 -7.89
CA ASN A 252 -13.39 -1.29 -8.87
C ASN A 252 -14.79 -0.70 -8.73
N SER A 253 -14.94 0.58 -9.07
CA SER A 253 -16.24 1.23 -9.21
C SER A 253 -16.30 2.06 -10.49
N ASN A 254 -17.51 2.42 -10.93
CA ASN A 254 -17.72 3.42 -11.96
C ASN A 254 -17.89 4.84 -11.39
N ASP A 255 -17.67 5.03 -10.07
CA ASP A 255 -17.71 6.34 -9.41
C ASP A 255 -16.45 7.14 -9.77
N LEU A 256 -16.62 8.23 -10.52
CA LEU A 256 -15.53 9.13 -10.89
C LEU A 256 -15.04 9.89 -9.65
N LYS A 257 -13.74 10.12 -9.59
CA LYS A 257 -13.15 10.92 -8.51
C LYS A 257 -13.43 12.40 -8.72
N GLU A 258 -13.76 13.09 -7.64
CA GLU A 258 -13.97 14.54 -7.63
C GLU A 258 -12.65 15.33 -7.68
N ASN A 259 -11.55 14.68 -7.33
CA ASN A 259 -10.21 15.25 -7.31
C ASN A 259 -9.20 14.24 -7.91
N PRO A 260 -9.31 13.95 -9.21
CA PRO A 260 -8.46 12.96 -9.86
C PRO A 260 -7.06 13.52 -10.15
N TYR A 261 -6.05 12.65 -10.30
CA TYR A 261 -4.75 13.04 -10.89
C TYR A 261 -4.72 12.86 -12.41
N ARG A 262 -5.71 12.18 -12.99
CA ARG A 262 -5.90 12.02 -14.44
C ARG A 262 -7.39 12.03 -14.81
N VAL A 263 -7.68 12.41 -16.03
CA VAL A 263 -9.06 12.44 -16.53
C VAL A 263 -9.66 11.03 -16.54
N GLY A 264 -10.88 10.90 -16.06
CA GLY A 264 -11.63 9.63 -16.04
C GLY A 264 -11.20 8.65 -14.95
N GLU A 265 -10.39 9.09 -13.99
CA GLU A 265 -10.02 8.25 -12.85
C GLU A 265 -11.24 7.89 -12.00
N THR A 266 -11.43 6.60 -11.75
CA THR A 266 -12.49 6.05 -10.90
C THR A 266 -11.96 5.68 -9.52
N LYS A 267 -12.88 5.59 -8.56
CA LYS A 267 -12.57 5.17 -7.18
C LYS A 267 -12.35 3.66 -7.11
N GLN A 268 -11.36 3.27 -6.34
CA GLN A 268 -10.94 1.88 -6.14
C GLN A 268 -10.62 1.61 -4.67
N ALA A 269 -10.54 0.33 -4.30
CA ALA A 269 -9.94 -0.12 -3.05
C ALA A 269 -9.14 -1.43 -3.27
N TRP A 270 -8.16 -1.65 -2.38
CA TRP A 270 -7.27 -2.82 -2.41
C TRP A 270 -7.19 -3.44 -1.02
N VAL A 271 -7.50 -4.72 -0.94
CA VAL A 271 -7.45 -5.51 0.29
C VAL A 271 -6.13 -6.27 0.34
N GLN A 272 -5.53 -6.31 1.52
CA GLN A 272 -4.21 -6.90 1.75
C GLN A 272 -4.18 -8.40 1.42
N PRO A 273 -3.01 -8.93 0.99
CA PRO A 273 -2.86 -10.34 0.71
C PRO A 273 -2.91 -11.17 2.00
N VAL A 274 -3.67 -12.25 1.95
CA VAL A 274 -3.81 -13.24 3.02
C VAL A 274 -3.13 -14.53 2.61
N VAL A 275 -2.16 -14.98 3.39
CA VAL A 275 -1.50 -16.28 3.18
C VAL A 275 -2.48 -17.41 3.53
N VAL A 276 -2.72 -18.29 2.58
CA VAL A 276 -3.57 -19.46 2.79
C VAL A 276 -2.76 -20.54 3.52
N LYS A 277 -3.19 -20.87 4.73
CA LYS A 277 -2.58 -21.97 5.49
C LYS A 277 -3.28 -23.26 5.12
N ASN A 278 -2.66 -24.03 4.22
CA ASN A 278 -3.15 -25.37 3.90
C ASN A 278 -3.18 -26.25 5.17
N LYS A 279 -4.24 -27.05 5.30
CA LYS A 279 -4.42 -27.98 6.41
C LYS A 279 -3.39 -29.12 6.35
#